data_7fe49f668a344d4e9c3428f8e8f4770d
#
_entry.id   7fe49f668a344d4e9c3428f8e8f4770d
#
_cell.length_a   1.000
_cell.length_b   1.000
_cell.length_c   1.000
_cell.angle_alpha   90.00
_cell.angle_beta   90.00
_cell.angle_gamma   90.00
#
_symmetry.space_group_name_H-M   'P 1'
#
loop_
_entity.id
_entity.type
_entity.pdbx_description
1 polymer ?
#
loop_
_entity_poly.entity_id
_entity_poly.type
_entity_poly.pdbx_seq_one_letter_code
_entity_poly.pdbx_strand_id
1 'polypeptide(L)'
;MGPSWYLMPDVFAHFFNLCGEDVDEILPTKRLSPSYRVYLAGSDTPVDMYSDTVRDGATLDQICPGSSQSLAAYIRTSKSHYDRSLRSFIARNADTFFHYMTLATMRDGWGLPVLVSMEKHLSKWFKNDTVRRFLAYQTLFLGNAPKETPGVFSAMNYVDFAMGVHYPEGGIGAIVNAMEKLITQAGGEISTSADVISINVNGRTATSVTLADGRTIDADVLVANADIHHVETRLLPTASQSLTPTYWSGKRPAPSAAILYLGITGDAPKLEHHTLLFPDDWDLSFSELFHGHSLPTDPSIYISCPSKSDASVAPDGHTNLFILMPCPTGLEWTTDLKHQCSDRLFSILEASFGIENVRDRVVVQRFFCGADFSNDYCAWLGNALGGQAHTLTQSSFMRPPAQSRKVKNLYFVGAGTNPGIGMPMCLLSAEMLVKRLFRTGGPGLLKQLPRL
;
A
#
# COMPACT_ATOMS: atom_id res chain seq x y z
N MET A 1 -10.63 -0.81 9.24
CA MET A 1 -10.33 0.12 8.11
C MET A 1 -8.89 -0.08 7.77
N GLY A 2 -8.51 -0.01 6.53
CA GLY A 2 -7.11 -0.15 6.18
C GLY A 2 -6.90 -0.93 4.90
N PRO A 3 -5.71 -1.45 4.70
CA PRO A 3 -5.39 -2.25 3.54
C PRO A 3 -6.30 -3.48 3.45
N SER A 4 -6.56 -3.90 2.22
CA SER A 4 -7.44 -5.04 1.92
C SER A 4 -6.70 -6.14 1.14
N TRP A 5 -5.51 -5.83 0.59
CA TRP A 5 -4.68 -6.77 -0.15
C TRP A 5 -3.54 -7.29 0.71
N TYR A 6 -3.48 -8.61 0.90
CA TYR A 6 -2.35 -9.29 1.53
C TYR A 6 -1.46 -9.87 0.43
N LEU A 7 -0.40 -9.14 0.13
CA LEU A 7 0.60 -9.49 -0.88
C LEU A 7 1.97 -9.73 -0.24
N MET A 8 2.89 -10.41 -0.93
CA MET A 8 4.23 -10.73 -0.44
C MET A 8 4.19 -11.55 0.87
N PRO A 9 3.52 -12.71 0.91
CA PRO A 9 3.41 -13.54 2.11
C PRO A 9 4.79 -13.96 2.66
N ASP A 10 5.80 -14.03 1.83
CA ASP A 10 7.19 -14.33 2.22
C ASP A 10 7.80 -13.25 3.14
N VAL A 11 7.43 -11.98 2.96
CA VAL A 11 7.88 -10.90 3.84
C VAL A 11 7.20 -10.97 5.21
N PHE A 12 5.91 -11.32 5.25
CA PHE A 12 5.22 -11.56 6.51
C PHE A 12 5.80 -12.77 7.24
N ALA A 13 5.98 -13.90 6.54
CA ALA A 13 6.63 -15.10 7.11
C ALA A 13 8.01 -14.77 7.67
N HIS A 14 8.81 -14.01 6.92
CA HIS A 14 10.11 -13.55 7.38
C HIS A 14 10.01 -12.73 8.67
N PHE A 15 9.07 -11.77 8.75
CA PHE A 15 8.87 -10.93 9.93
C PHE A 15 8.50 -11.76 11.17
N PHE A 16 7.50 -12.65 11.06
CA PHE A 16 7.07 -13.48 12.18
C PHE A 16 8.16 -14.46 12.61
N ASN A 17 8.89 -15.06 11.66
CA ASN A 17 10.05 -15.91 11.95
C ASN A 17 11.16 -15.16 12.68
N LEU A 18 11.43 -13.89 12.36
CA LEU A 18 12.37 -13.06 13.11
C LEU A 18 11.90 -12.83 14.56
N CYS A 19 10.61 -12.77 14.80
CA CYS A 19 10.00 -12.65 16.12
C CYS A 19 9.94 -14.01 16.88
N GLY A 20 10.35 -15.12 16.25
CA GLY A 20 10.35 -16.45 16.85
C GLY A 20 9.04 -17.21 16.70
N GLU A 21 8.14 -16.75 15.84
CA GLU A 21 6.82 -17.35 15.62
C GLU A 21 6.68 -17.91 14.20
N ASP A 22 5.89 -18.96 14.06
CA ASP A 22 5.46 -19.47 12.76
C ASP A 22 4.25 -18.66 12.28
N VAL A 23 4.37 -18.09 11.07
CA VAL A 23 3.30 -17.27 10.50
C VAL A 23 2.02 -18.06 10.27
N ASP A 24 2.11 -19.34 9.91
CA ASP A 24 0.95 -20.17 9.63
C ASP A 24 0.15 -20.52 10.91
N GLU A 25 0.83 -20.48 12.08
CA GLU A 25 0.18 -20.68 13.39
C GLU A 25 -0.41 -19.39 13.96
N ILE A 26 0.31 -18.26 13.83
CA ILE A 26 -0.12 -17.00 14.46
C ILE A 26 -1.06 -16.18 13.56
N LEU A 27 -0.95 -16.33 12.25
CA LEU A 27 -1.72 -15.59 11.23
C LEU A 27 -2.07 -16.51 10.05
N PRO A 28 -2.95 -17.51 10.24
CA PRO A 28 -3.35 -18.39 9.15
C PRO A 28 -3.95 -17.59 8.01
N THR A 29 -3.51 -17.89 6.78
CA THR A 29 -3.97 -17.20 5.57
C THR A 29 -4.53 -18.17 4.55
N LYS A 30 -5.49 -17.69 3.77
CA LYS A 30 -6.07 -18.40 2.63
C LYS A 30 -5.64 -17.71 1.34
N ARG A 31 -5.08 -18.46 0.40
CA ARG A 31 -4.87 -17.96 -0.96
C ARG A 31 -6.20 -17.89 -1.69
N LEU A 32 -6.51 -16.72 -2.25
CA LEU A 32 -7.77 -16.49 -2.95
C LEU A 32 -7.76 -17.11 -4.36
N SER A 33 -8.93 -17.63 -4.79
CA SER A 33 -9.11 -18.19 -6.13
C SER A 33 -10.57 -18.01 -6.59
N PRO A 34 -10.85 -17.09 -7.53
CA PRO A 34 -9.90 -16.17 -8.17
C PRO A 34 -9.24 -15.22 -7.18
N SER A 35 -8.04 -14.75 -7.51
CA SER A 35 -7.33 -13.73 -6.75
C SER A 35 -8.08 -12.40 -6.83
N TYR A 36 -8.60 -12.08 -8.01
CA TYR A 36 -9.47 -10.93 -8.24
C TYR A 36 -10.22 -11.06 -9.56
N ARG A 37 -11.32 -10.33 -9.65
CA ARG A 37 -12.16 -10.17 -10.84
C ARG A 37 -12.01 -8.77 -11.41
N VAL A 38 -11.93 -8.63 -12.73
CA VAL A 38 -11.84 -7.34 -13.41
C VAL A 38 -13.02 -7.16 -14.36
N TYR A 39 -13.71 -6.06 -14.22
CA TYR A 39 -14.65 -5.54 -15.22
C TYR A 39 -13.94 -4.49 -16.07
N LEU A 40 -14.01 -4.63 -17.37
CA LEU A 40 -13.57 -3.61 -18.33
C LEU A 40 -14.74 -2.70 -18.64
N ALA A 41 -14.50 -1.40 -18.74
CA ALA A 41 -15.55 -0.46 -19.13
C ALA A 41 -16.19 -0.89 -20.47
N GLY A 42 -17.52 -0.82 -20.53
CA GLY A 42 -18.29 -1.25 -21.71
C GLY A 42 -18.39 -2.76 -21.94
N SER A 43 -17.92 -3.60 -21.02
CA SER A 43 -18.04 -5.05 -21.09
C SER A 43 -18.82 -5.62 -19.92
N ASP A 44 -19.87 -6.39 -20.19
CA ASP A 44 -20.64 -7.12 -19.17
C ASP A 44 -19.94 -8.42 -18.72
N THR A 45 -18.92 -8.85 -19.44
CA THR A 45 -18.19 -10.10 -19.15
C THR A 45 -16.95 -9.80 -18.33
N PRO A 46 -16.89 -10.24 -17.06
CA PRO A 46 -15.70 -10.05 -16.23
C PRO A 46 -14.56 -10.98 -16.64
N VAL A 47 -13.36 -10.60 -16.25
CA VAL A 47 -12.14 -11.37 -16.43
C VAL A 47 -11.61 -11.77 -15.05
N ASP A 48 -11.57 -13.08 -14.76
CA ASP A 48 -11.04 -13.60 -13.51
C ASP A 48 -9.55 -13.89 -13.61
N MET A 49 -8.77 -13.40 -12.65
CA MET A 49 -7.35 -13.63 -12.53
C MET A 49 -7.07 -14.51 -11.31
N TYR A 50 -6.20 -15.49 -11.46
CA TYR A 50 -6.00 -16.54 -10.47
C TYR A 50 -4.63 -16.53 -9.80
N SER A 51 -3.77 -15.62 -10.23
CA SER A 51 -2.34 -15.60 -9.85
C SER A 51 -1.67 -16.95 -10.17
N ASP A 52 -2.10 -17.55 -11.26
CA ASP A 52 -1.57 -18.76 -11.86
C ASP A 52 -1.18 -18.46 -13.30
N THR A 53 0.11 -18.48 -13.58
CA THR A 53 0.65 -18.04 -14.88
C THR A 53 0.09 -18.83 -16.06
N VAL A 54 -0.34 -20.09 -15.86
CA VAL A 54 -0.92 -20.93 -16.93
C VAL A 54 -2.38 -20.54 -17.17
N ARG A 55 -3.19 -20.47 -16.10
CA ARG A 55 -4.61 -20.07 -16.19
C ARG A 55 -4.75 -18.63 -16.66
N ASP A 56 -3.99 -17.71 -16.06
CA ASP A 56 -4.01 -16.28 -16.43
C ASP A 56 -3.50 -16.07 -17.86
N GLY A 57 -2.50 -16.86 -18.28
CA GLY A 57 -2.04 -16.87 -19.65
C GLY A 57 -3.14 -17.29 -20.63
N ALA A 58 -3.89 -18.35 -20.33
CA ALA A 58 -5.02 -18.78 -21.14
C ALA A 58 -6.15 -17.73 -21.18
N THR A 59 -6.42 -17.07 -20.06
CA THR A 59 -7.36 -15.95 -19.98
C THR A 59 -6.92 -14.78 -20.87
N LEU A 60 -5.65 -14.37 -20.79
CA LEU A 60 -5.12 -13.29 -21.61
C LEU A 60 -5.02 -13.65 -23.10
N ASP A 61 -4.86 -14.94 -23.46
CA ASP A 61 -4.90 -15.40 -24.85
C ASP A 61 -6.30 -15.20 -25.51
N GLN A 62 -7.37 -15.21 -24.72
CA GLN A 62 -8.72 -14.87 -25.21
C GLN A 62 -8.82 -13.37 -25.60
N ILE A 63 -8.05 -12.51 -24.94
CA ILE A 63 -7.98 -11.08 -25.26
C ILE A 63 -7.02 -10.84 -26.44
N CYS A 64 -5.86 -11.49 -26.42
CA CYS A 64 -4.83 -11.34 -27.43
C CYS A 64 -4.02 -12.64 -27.56
N PRO A 65 -4.17 -13.39 -28.67
CA PRO A 65 -3.42 -14.63 -28.90
C PRO A 65 -1.91 -14.45 -28.77
N GLY A 66 -1.24 -15.41 -28.12
CA GLY A 66 0.21 -15.39 -27.84
C GLY A 66 0.59 -14.68 -26.53
N SER A 67 -0.39 -14.17 -25.78
CA SER A 67 -0.16 -13.54 -24.48
C SER A 67 0.35 -14.51 -23.42
N SER A 68 -0.09 -15.77 -23.44
CA SER A 68 0.33 -16.82 -22.50
C SER A 68 1.84 -17.07 -22.54
N GLN A 69 2.41 -17.20 -23.73
CA GLN A 69 3.84 -17.39 -23.89
C GLN A 69 4.65 -16.17 -23.42
N SER A 70 4.17 -14.96 -23.75
CA SER A 70 4.76 -13.71 -23.32
C SER A 70 4.68 -13.56 -21.80
N LEU A 71 3.53 -13.88 -21.18
CA LEU A 71 3.32 -13.82 -19.74
C LEU A 71 4.29 -14.72 -18.99
N ALA A 72 4.41 -15.99 -19.39
CA ALA A 72 5.31 -16.95 -18.75
C ALA A 72 6.78 -16.47 -18.77
N ALA A 73 7.24 -15.91 -19.89
CA ALA A 73 8.60 -15.35 -20.00
C ALA A 73 8.77 -14.06 -19.19
N TYR A 74 7.76 -13.22 -19.23
CA TYR A 74 7.73 -11.95 -18.47
C TYR A 74 7.76 -12.17 -16.96
N ILE A 75 6.94 -13.09 -16.44
CA ILE A 75 6.89 -13.38 -14.99
C ILE A 75 8.19 -13.99 -14.48
N ARG A 76 8.88 -14.82 -15.27
CA ARG A 76 10.26 -15.28 -14.92
C ARG A 76 11.24 -14.11 -14.79
N THR A 77 11.12 -13.11 -15.66
CA THR A 77 11.94 -11.89 -15.60
C THR A 77 11.57 -11.04 -14.38
N SER A 78 10.27 -10.89 -14.12
CA SER A 78 9.74 -10.16 -12.97
C SER A 78 10.18 -10.80 -11.64
N LYS A 79 10.22 -12.15 -11.57
CA LYS A 79 10.79 -12.88 -10.43
C LYS A 79 12.27 -12.49 -10.20
N SER A 80 13.07 -12.46 -11.26
CA SER A 80 14.47 -12.04 -11.13
C SER A 80 14.58 -10.60 -10.62
N HIS A 81 13.70 -9.70 -11.08
CA HIS A 81 13.65 -8.32 -10.57
C HIS A 81 13.28 -8.29 -9.08
N TYR A 82 12.30 -9.07 -8.65
CA TYR A 82 11.88 -9.21 -7.26
C TYR A 82 13.02 -9.70 -6.37
N ASP A 83 13.60 -10.86 -6.70
CA ASP A 83 14.68 -11.50 -5.92
C ASP A 83 15.89 -10.57 -5.74
N ARG A 84 16.28 -9.88 -6.82
CA ARG A 84 17.40 -8.94 -6.82
C ARG A 84 17.09 -7.66 -6.05
N SER A 85 15.86 -7.17 -6.16
CA SER A 85 15.39 -5.98 -5.44
C SER A 85 15.36 -6.24 -3.94
N LEU A 86 14.82 -7.36 -3.50
CA LEU A 86 14.75 -7.72 -2.09
C LEU A 86 16.14 -7.96 -1.49
N ARG A 87 17.03 -8.64 -2.25
CA ARG A 87 18.39 -8.96 -1.78
C ARG A 87 19.29 -7.73 -1.62
N SER A 88 19.17 -6.71 -2.48
CA SER A 88 20.20 -5.67 -2.58
C SER A 88 19.68 -4.23 -2.43
N PHE A 89 18.38 -3.99 -2.53
CA PHE A 89 17.83 -2.63 -2.60
C PHE A 89 16.78 -2.31 -1.55
N ILE A 90 15.75 -3.14 -1.41
CA ILE A 90 14.56 -2.82 -0.64
C ILE A 90 14.82 -2.80 0.87
N ALA A 91 15.49 -3.83 1.40
CA ALA A 91 15.76 -3.99 2.83
C ALA A 91 17.08 -3.32 3.27
N ARG A 92 17.58 -2.35 2.52
CA ARG A 92 18.88 -1.71 2.73
C ARG A 92 18.73 -0.32 3.34
N ASN A 93 19.49 -0.05 4.41
CA ASN A 93 19.69 1.31 4.90
C ASN A 93 20.59 2.10 3.93
N ALA A 94 20.00 2.91 3.07
CA ALA A 94 20.70 3.73 2.10
C ALA A 94 20.25 5.19 2.24
N ASP A 95 21.05 5.99 2.94
CA ASP A 95 20.79 7.42 3.14
C ASP A 95 21.35 8.28 1.99
N THR A 96 22.22 7.70 1.15
CA THR A 96 22.83 8.37 -0.01
C THR A 96 23.03 7.38 -1.15
N PHE A 97 23.20 7.91 -2.37
CA PHE A 97 23.52 7.12 -3.55
C PHE A 97 24.79 6.25 -3.37
N PHE A 98 25.79 6.72 -2.65
CA PHE A 98 27.03 5.99 -2.43
C PHE A 98 26.84 4.65 -1.71
N HIS A 99 25.79 4.50 -0.90
CA HIS A 99 25.49 3.21 -0.28
C HIS A 99 25.14 2.11 -1.31
N TYR A 100 24.75 2.49 -2.53
CA TYR A 100 24.48 1.53 -3.61
C TYR A 100 25.72 1.20 -4.45
N MET A 101 26.85 1.86 -4.24
CA MET A 101 28.08 1.64 -5.01
C MET A 101 28.92 0.49 -4.46
N THR A 102 28.33 -0.71 -4.37
CA THR A 102 29.05 -1.95 -4.02
C THR A 102 28.99 -2.91 -5.20
N LEU A 103 30.00 -3.79 -5.34
CA LEU A 103 30.04 -4.78 -6.42
C LEU A 103 28.78 -5.65 -6.45
N ALA A 104 28.27 -6.06 -5.28
CA ALA A 104 27.03 -6.83 -5.16
C ALA A 104 25.81 -6.06 -5.69
N THR A 105 25.66 -4.80 -5.30
CA THR A 105 24.55 -3.95 -5.73
C THR A 105 24.65 -3.61 -7.22
N MET A 106 25.86 -3.35 -7.72
CA MET A 106 26.06 -3.11 -9.15
C MET A 106 25.72 -4.35 -10.00
N ARG A 107 26.12 -5.55 -9.55
CA ARG A 107 25.74 -6.81 -10.21
C ARG A 107 24.22 -7.00 -10.20
N ASP A 108 23.57 -6.84 -9.05
CA ASP A 108 22.14 -7.05 -8.90
C ASP A 108 21.32 -5.94 -9.59
N GLY A 109 21.87 -4.72 -9.69
CA GLY A 109 21.29 -3.60 -10.43
C GLY A 109 21.42 -3.67 -11.94
N TRP A 110 22.39 -4.47 -12.43
CA TRP A 110 22.65 -4.55 -13.86
C TRP A 110 21.45 -5.06 -14.64
N GLY A 111 20.99 -4.26 -15.62
CA GLY A 111 19.85 -4.60 -16.47
C GLY A 111 18.48 -4.49 -15.80
N LEU A 112 18.38 -3.99 -14.56
CA LEU A 112 17.07 -3.60 -14.00
C LEU A 112 16.52 -2.38 -14.75
N PRO A 113 15.21 -2.38 -15.14
CA PRO A 113 14.62 -1.31 -15.93
C PRO A 113 14.29 -0.07 -15.08
N VAL A 114 15.25 0.50 -14.36
CA VAL A 114 15.04 1.63 -13.44
C VAL A 114 14.74 2.93 -14.21
N LEU A 115 15.40 3.16 -15.34
CA LEU A 115 15.29 4.39 -16.14
C LEU A 115 14.24 4.31 -17.25
N VAL A 116 13.53 3.20 -17.36
CA VAL A 116 12.45 2.97 -18.33
C VAL A 116 11.15 2.97 -17.58
N SER A 117 10.09 3.63 -18.10
CA SER A 117 8.78 3.59 -17.46
C SER A 117 8.16 2.19 -17.56
N MET A 118 7.23 1.89 -16.63
CA MET A 118 6.48 0.63 -16.61
C MET A 118 5.74 0.41 -17.93
N GLU A 119 5.11 1.44 -18.47
CA GLU A 119 4.44 1.39 -19.77
C GLU A 119 5.37 0.96 -20.90
N LYS A 120 6.56 1.63 -21.02
CA LYS A 120 7.58 1.27 -22.01
C LYS A 120 8.19 -0.11 -21.75
N HIS A 121 8.30 -0.53 -20.51
CA HIS A 121 8.78 -1.85 -20.16
C HIS A 121 7.79 -2.92 -20.62
N LEU A 122 6.49 -2.75 -20.32
CA LEU A 122 5.42 -3.66 -20.72
C LEU A 122 5.23 -3.73 -22.23
N SER A 123 5.37 -2.60 -22.95
CA SER A 123 5.19 -2.58 -24.41
C SER A 123 6.22 -3.43 -25.18
N LYS A 124 7.36 -3.77 -24.57
CA LYS A 124 8.33 -4.72 -25.14
C LYS A 124 7.83 -6.16 -25.12
N TRP A 125 6.94 -6.50 -24.20
CA TRP A 125 6.43 -7.86 -23.96
C TRP A 125 5.04 -8.06 -24.56
N PHE A 126 4.18 -7.03 -24.48
CA PHE A 126 2.77 -7.10 -24.83
C PHE A 126 2.38 -5.96 -25.78
N LYS A 127 1.86 -6.32 -26.97
CA LYS A 127 1.42 -5.34 -27.97
C LYS A 127 0.02 -4.80 -27.66
N ASN A 128 -0.86 -5.65 -27.12
CA ASN A 128 -2.23 -5.31 -26.81
C ASN A 128 -2.32 -4.43 -25.57
N ASP A 129 -3.08 -3.34 -25.66
CA ASP A 129 -3.21 -2.37 -24.59
C ASP A 129 -3.98 -2.92 -23.39
N THR A 130 -5.09 -3.63 -23.64
CA THR A 130 -5.88 -4.24 -22.57
C THR A 130 -5.04 -5.21 -21.74
N VAL A 131 -4.21 -6.05 -22.37
CA VAL A 131 -3.28 -6.94 -21.66
C VAL A 131 -2.29 -6.14 -20.81
N ARG A 132 -1.77 -5.02 -21.34
CA ARG A 132 -0.87 -4.16 -20.55
C ARG A 132 -1.57 -3.55 -19.34
N ARG A 133 -2.86 -3.23 -19.42
CA ARG A 133 -3.66 -2.70 -18.29
C ARG A 133 -3.70 -3.69 -17.12
N PHE A 134 -3.89 -5.00 -17.38
CA PHE A 134 -3.83 -6.05 -16.34
C PHE A 134 -2.46 -6.15 -15.64
N LEU A 135 -1.39 -5.73 -16.29
CA LEU A 135 -0.03 -5.76 -15.74
C LEU A 135 0.39 -4.40 -15.15
N ALA A 136 -0.34 -3.34 -15.45
CA ALA A 136 -0.01 -1.99 -15.06
C ALA A 136 -0.87 -1.44 -13.91
N TYR A 137 -2.07 -2.01 -13.64
CA TYR A 137 -3.00 -1.47 -12.63
C TYR A 137 -2.36 -1.31 -11.25
N GLN A 138 -1.43 -2.18 -10.91
CA GLN A 138 -0.71 -2.16 -9.64
C GLN A 138 0.11 -0.88 -9.40
N THR A 139 0.40 -0.10 -10.45
CA THR A 139 1.08 1.19 -10.30
C THR A 139 0.26 2.17 -9.47
N LEU A 140 -1.07 1.98 -9.42
CA LEU A 140 -1.96 2.73 -8.55
C LEU A 140 -1.61 2.53 -7.06
N PHE A 141 -1.23 1.31 -6.65
CA PHE A 141 -0.79 1.00 -5.29
C PHE A 141 0.56 1.65 -4.94
N LEU A 142 1.35 2.01 -5.97
CA LEU A 142 2.58 2.78 -5.82
C LEU A 142 2.32 4.29 -5.79
N GLY A 143 1.07 4.70 -5.96
CA GLY A 143 0.68 6.09 -6.02
C GLY A 143 1.15 6.81 -7.29
N ASN A 144 1.20 6.10 -8.44
CA ASN A 144 1.73 6.69 -9.67
C ASN A 144 1.11 6.10 -10.95
N ALA A 145 1.19 6.85 -12.04
CA ALA A 145 0.77 6.37 -13.37
C ALA A 145 1.83 5.44 -13.98
N PRO A 146 1.44 4.47 -14.86
CA PRO A 146 2.39 3.58 -15.54
C PRO A 146 3.48 4.31 -16.36
N LYS A 147 3.16 5.47 -16.91
CA LYS A 147 4.09 6.33 -17.66
C LYS A 147 5.20 6.93 -16.80
N GLU A 148 4.95 7.11 -15.51
CA GLU A 148 5.86 7.76 -14.56
C GLU A 148 6.48 6.75 -13.57
N THR A 149 5.93 5.55 -13.45
CA THR A 149 6.45 4.48 -12.59
C THR A 149 7.68 3.84 -13.22
N PRO A 150 8.82 3.73 -12.51
CA PRO A 150 9.98 3.00 -13.02
C PRO A 150 9.65 1.53 -13.32
N GLY A 151 10.16 1.01 -14.43
CA GLY A 151 9.90 -0.37 -14.87
C GLY A 151 10.41 -1.46 -13.92
N VAL A 152 11.31 -1.15 -13.00
CA VAL A 152 11.76 -2.08 -11.96
C VAL A 152 10.61 -2.55 -11.06
N PHE A 153 9.54 -1.75 -10.93
CA PHE A 153 8.33 -2.15 -10.22
C PHE A 153 7.54 -3.27 -10.93
N SER A 154 7.97 -3.72 -12.12
CA SER A 154 7.53 -5.00 -12.70
C SER A 154 7.74 -6.20 -11.76
N ALA A 155 8.61 -6.08 -10.76
CA ALA A 155 8.71 -7.03 -9.66
C ALA A 155 7.36 -7.33 -8.99
N MET A 156 6.44 -6.34 -8.93
CA MET A 156 5.09 -6.53 -8.38
C MET A 156 4.23 -7.47 -9.23
N ASN A 157 4.52 -7.59 -10.55
CA ASN A 157 3.80 -8.56 -11.38
C ASN A 157 4.14 -10.01 -11.01
N TYR A 158 5.37 -10.27 -10.52
CA TYR A 158 5.67 -11.59 -9.95
C TYR A 158 4.87 -11.85 -8.67
N VAL A 159 4.76 -10.83 -7.81
CA VAL A 159 3.97 -10.94 -6.57
C VAL A 159 2.51 -11.24 -6.90
N ASP A 160 1.91 -10.54 -7.85
CA ASP A 160 0.52 -10.70 -8.26
C ASP A 160 0.28 -12.02 -9.01
N PHE A 161 0.99 -12.25 -10.12
CA PHE A 161 0.71 -13.34 -11.05
C PHE A 161 1.33 -14.70 -10.65
N ALA A 162 2.14 -14.76 -9.59
CA ALA A 162 2.79 -16.00 -9.18
C ALA A 162 2.70 -16.28 -7.68
N MET A 163 2.96 -15.29 -6.81
CA MET A 163 2.81 -15.49 -5.37
C MET A 163 1.34 -15.51 -4.97
N GLY A 164 0.53 -14.66 -5.59
CA GLY A 164 -0.91 -14.60 -5.41
C GLY A 164 -1.36 -13.66 -4.30
N VAL A 165 -2.68 -13.48 -4.25
CA VAL A 165 -3.35 -12.68 -3.25
C VAL A 165 -3.82 -13.59 -2.13
N HIS A 166 -3.46 -13.25 -0.90
CA HIS A 166 -3.85 -13.98 0.29
C HIS A 166 -4.85 -13.17 1.11
N TYR A 167 -5.52 -13.84 2.01
CA TYR A 167 -6.44 -13.25 2.96
C TYR A 167 -6.25 -13.90 4.33
N PRO A 168 -5.93 -13.12 5.37
CA PRO A 168 -5.83 -13.66 6.72
C PRO A 168 -7.22 -13.99 7.26
N GLU A 169 -7.39 -15.14 7.88
CA GLU A 169 -8.64 -15.56 8.48
C GLU A 169 -9.10 -14.58 9.56
N GLY A 170 -10.36 -14.21 9.54
CA GLY A 170 -10.93 -13.15 10.39
C GLY A 170 -10.63 -11.72 9.90
N GLY A 171 -10.06 -11.54 8.72
CA GLY A 171 -9.80 -10.25 8.08
C GLY A 171 -8.43 -9.66 8.35
N ILE A 172 -8.14 -8.54 7.71
CA ILE A 172 -6.85 -7.84 7.84
C ILE A 172 -6.57 -7.39 9.31
N GLY A 173 -7.62 -7.22 10.12
CA GLY A 173 -7.46 -6.94 11.56
C GLY A 173 -6.69 -8.02 12.32
N ALA A 174 -6.71 -9.27 11.84
CA ALA A 174 -5.95 -10.37 12.44
C ALA A 174 -4.44 -10.08 12.47
N ILE A 175 -3.91 -9.34 11.48
CA ILE A 175 -2.50 -8.91 11.47
C ILE A 175 -2.20 -8.03 12.67
N VAL A 176 -3.09 -7.08 12.96
CA VAL A 176 -2.93 -6.15 14.11
C VAL A 176 -2.96 -6.94 15.42
N ASN A 177 -3.93 -7.85 15.56
CA ASN A 177 -4.05 -8.70 16.76
C ASN A 177 -2.83 -9.60 16.95
N ALA A 178 -2.27 -10.16 15.87
CA ALA A 178 -1.04 -10.96 15.94
C ALA A 178 0.16 -10.12 16.40
N MET A 179 0.29 -8.89 15.90
CA MET A 179 1.36 -7.98 16.32
C MET A 179 1.19 -7.50 17.78
N GLU A 180 -0.05 -7.20 18.20
CA GLU A 180 -0.36 -6.85 19.60
C GLU A 180 0.04 -7.97 20.56
N LYS A 181 -0.28 -9.23 20.19
CA LYS A 181 0.15 -10.40 20.95
C LYS A 181 1.67 -10.47 21.10
N LEU A 182 2.42 -10.27 20.01
CA LEU A 182 3.88 -10.27 20.03
C LEU A 182 4.46 -9.17 20.94
N ILE A 183 3.92 -7.96 20.86
CA ILE A 183 4.34 -6.83 21.70
C ILE A 183 4.14 -7.18 23.18
N THR A 184 2.95 -7.67 23.52
CA THR A 184 2.61 -8.03 24.91
C THR A 184 3.47 -9.19 25.43
N GLN A 185 3.70 -10.22 24.62
CA GLN A 185 4.58 -11.35 24.97
C GLN A 185 6.04 -10.92 25.19
N ALA A 186 6.49 -9.91 24.44
CA ALA A 186 7.80 -9.31 24.63
C ALA A 186 7.89 -8.35 25.84
N GLY A 187 6.81 -8.18 26.60
CA GLY A 187 6.75 -7.25 27.74
C GLY A 187 6.54 -5.80 27.38
N GLY A 188 6.15 -5.52 26.13
CA GLY A 188 5.80 -4.17 25.68
C GLY A 188 4.41 -3.75 26.16
N GLU A 189 4.21 -2.45 26.33
CA GLU A 189 2.94 -1.84 26.69
C GLU A 189 2.32 -1.12 25.50
N ILE A 190 0.99 -1.26 25.34
CA ILE A 190 0.22 -0.55 24.34
C ILE A 190 -0.77 0.38 25.03
N SER A 191 -0.64 1.67 24.80
CA SER A 191 -1.58 2.68 25.29
C SER A 191 -2.41 3.22 24.13
N THR A 192 -3.71 2.94 24.16
CA THR A 192 -4.70 3.52 23.23
C THR A 192 -5.22 4.85 23.76
N SER A 193 -5.87 5.66 22.90
CA SER A 193 -6.37 6.99 23.27
C SER A 193 -5.29 7.89 23.89
N ALA A 194 -4.04 7.73 23.44
CA ALA A 194 -2.86 8.43 23.92
C ALA A 194 -2.29 9.31 22.81
N ASP A 195 -3.01 10.37 22.46
CA ASP A 195 -2.68 11.30 21.38
C ASP A 195 -1.42 12.09 21.72
N VAL A 196 -0.36 11.92 20.92
CA VAL A 196 0.90 12.67 21.07
C VAL A 196 0.75 14.04 20.39
N ILE A 197 0.87 15.11 21.17
CA ILE A 197 0.73 16.48 20.67
C ILE A 197 2.07 17.21 20.52
N SER A 198 3.15 16.73 21.15
CA SER A 198 4.49 17.30 20.96
C SER A 198 5.60 16.29 21.30
N ILE A 199 6.76 16.52 20.67
CA ILE A 199 8.02 15.84 20.98
C ILE A 199 8.93 16.86 21.67
N ASN A 200 9.32 16.58 22.91
CA ASN A 200 10.20 17.43 23.68
C ASN A 200 11.65 17.17 23.30
N VAL A 201 12.36 18.21 22.91
CA VAL A 201 13.75 18.12 22.43
C VAL A 201 14.65 19.03 23.27
N ASN A 202 15.72 18.45 23.81
CA ASN A 202 16.80 19.19 24.46
C ASN A 202 18.07 19.12 23.59
N GLY A 203 18.49 20.25 23.06
CA GLY A 203 19.59 20.31 22.10
C GLY A 203 19.29 19.51 20.84
N ARG A 204 19.90 18.34 20.68
CA ARG A 204 19.69 17.43 19.55
C ARG A 204 19.16 16.05 19.98
N THR A 205 18.52 15.97 21.13
CA THR A 205 18.04 14.71 21.71
C THR A 205 16.58 14.87 22.10
N ALA A 206 15.70 14.00 21.58
CA ALA A 206 14.34 13.88 22.09
C ALA A 206 14.40 13.27 23.49
N THR A 207 13.72 13.87 24.44
CA THR A 207 13.71 13.43 25.85
C THR A 207 12.41 12.77 26.22
N SER A 208 11.30 13.17 25.60
CA SER A 208 9.97 12.70 25.95
C SER A 208 8.95 13.07 24.86
N VAL A 209 7.75 12.54 24.98
CA VAL A 209 6.55 12.99 24.27
C VAL A 209 5.53 13.52 25.26
N THR A 210 4.74 14.52 24.84
CA THR A 210 3.60 15.04 25.61
C THR A 210 2.32 14.59 24.97
N LEU A 211 1.40 14.05 25.77
CA LEU A 211 0.08 13.59 25.33
C LEU A 211 -0.95 14.74 25.45
N ALA A 212 -2.08 14.59 24.75
CA ALA A 212 -3.19 15.55 24.79
C ALA A 212 -3.81 15.71 26.18
N ASP A 213 -3.72 14.70 27.05
CA ASP A 213 -4.16 14.73 28.44
C ASP A 213 -3.17 15.41 29.40
N GLY A 214 -2.02 15.89 28.88
CA GLY A 214 -0.97 16.57 29.64
C GLY A 214 0.09 15.63 30.22
N ARG A 215 -0.05 14.33 30.14
CA ARG A 215 1.00 13.39 30.56
C ARG A 215 2.23 13.51 29.68
N THR A 216 3.39 13.28 30.27
CA THR A 216 4.67 13.20 29.57
C THR A 216 5.25 11.80 29.72
N ILE A 217 5.74 11.24 28.63
CA ILE A 217 6.38 9.91 28.60
C ILE A 217 7.84 10.12 28.17
N ASP A 218 8.77 9.79 29.07
CA ASP A 218 10.21 9.86 28.79
C ASP A 218 10.65 8.72 27.88
N ALA A 219 11.63 8.98 27.02
CA ALA A 219 12.14 7.97 26.08
C ALA A 219 13.61 8.24 25.70
N ASP A 220 14.43 7.18 25.76
CA ASP A 220 15.81 7.19 25.28
C ASP A 220 15.89 7.12 23.75
N VAL A 221 14.95 6.42 23.14
CA VAL A 221 14.79 6.27 21.67
C VAL A 221 13.33 6.51 21.32
N LEU A 222 13.09 7.41 20.36
CA LEU A 222 11.76 7.69 19.85
C LEU A 222 11.63 7.16 18.43
N VAL A 223 10.63 6.32 18.18
CA VAL A 223 10.29 5.78 16.87
C VAL A 223 8.91 6.27 16.47
N ALA A 224 8.85 7.08 15.42
CA ALA A 224 7.59 7.61 14.89
C ALA A 224 7.12 6.75 13.69
N ASN A 225 5.96 6.12 13.83
CA ASN A 225 5.24 5.45 12.74
C ASN A 225 4.03 6.28 12.27
N ALA A 226 3.93 7.54 12.71
CA ALA A 226 2.95 8.50 12.22
C ALA A 226 3.40 9.12 10.89
N ASP A 227 2.51 9.87 10.24
CA ASP A 227 2.85 10.62 9.02
C ASP A 227 4.05 11.54 9.28
N ILE A 228 5.11 11.41 8.48
CA ILE A 228 6.37 12.15 8.69
C ILE A 228 6.17 13.66 8.54
N HIS A 229 5.27 14.08 7.63
CA HIS A 229 4.95 15.51 7.50
C HIS A 229 4.35 16.03 8.80
N HIS A 230 3.42 15.29 9.41
CA HIS A 230 2.82 15.64 10.70
C HIS A 230 3.87 15.71 11.82
N VAL A 231 4.71 14.68 11.95
CA VAL A 231 5.78 14.65 12.96
C VAL A 231 6.73 15.84 12.80
N GLU A 232 7.22 16.07 11.59
CA GLU A 232 8.19 17.14 11.30
C GLU A 232 7.59 18.54 11.46
N THR A 233 6.32 18.76 11.06
CA THR A 233 5.74 20.11 11.00
C THR A 233 4.84 20.46 12.19
N ARG A 234 4.36 19.46 12.94
CA ARG A 234 3.41 19.67 14.04
C ARG A 234 3.93 19.24 15.40
N LEU A 235 4.64 18.11 15.47
CA LEU A 235 5.09 17.55 16.76
C LEU A 235 6.46 18.06 17.16
N LEU A 236 7.37 18.36 16.22
CA LEU A 236 8.70 18.86 16.51
C LEU A 236 8.74 20.39 16.66
N PRO A 237 9.52 20.92 17.62
CA PRO A 237 9.86 22.34 17.64
C PRO A 237 10.48 22.77 16.31
N THR A 238 10.16 23.97 15.82
CA THR A 238 10.61 24.46 14.50
C THR A 238 12.13 24.37 14.31
N ALA A 239 12.91 24.64 15.37
CA ALA A 239 14.38 24.52 15.32
C ALA A 239 14.86 23.09 15.08
N SER A 240 14.06 22.07 15.44
CA SER A 240 14.37 20.64 15.34
C SER A 240 13.84 20.00 14.05
N GLN A 241 13.04 20.71 13.26
CA GLN A 241 12.50 20.22 12.00
C GLN A 241 13.60 20.09 10.95
N SER A 242 13.73 18.91 10.34
CA SER A 242 14.74 18.61 9.31
C SER A 242 14.21 18.68 7.89
N LEU A 243 12.90 18.51 7.71
CA LEU A 243 12.20 18.60 6.43
C LEU A 243 11.36 19.89 6.40
N THR A 244 11.87 20.88 5.67
CA THR A 244 11.30 22.23 5.64
C THR A 244 10.04 22.31 4.78
N PRO A 245 9.21 23.37 4.89
CA PRO A 245 8.11 23.60 3.96
C PRO A 245 8.52 23.58 2.49
N THR A 246 9.72 24.07 2.16
CA THR A 246 10.30 24.03 0.81
C THR A 246 10.55 22.59 0.34
N TYR A 247 10.96 21.68 1.23
CA TYR A 247 11.07 20.26 0.90
C TYR A 247 9.72 19.68 0.49
N TRP A 248 8.68 19.95 1.29
CA TRP A 248 7.35 19.40 1.06
C TRP A 248 6.65 19.96 -0.17
N SER A 249 6.82 21.27 -0.47
CA SER A 249 6.24 21.89 -1.67
C SER A 249 6.76 21.31 -2.98
N GLY A 250 7.95 20.70 -2.97
CA GLY A 250 8.52 19.99 -4.13
C GLY A 250 8.15 18.50 -4.20
N LYS A 251 7.27 18.01 -3.32
CA LYS A 251 6.91 16.59 -3.25
C LYS A 251 5.46 16.34 -3.62
N ARG A 252 5.22 15.20 -4.26
CA ARG A 252 3.88 14.71 -4.59
C ARG A 252 3.50 13.59 -3.62
N PRO A 253 2.39 13.71 -2.87
CA PRO A 253 1.86 12.62 -2.06
C PRO A 253 1.33 11.50 -2.96
N ALA A 254 1.17 10.32 -2.41
CA ALA A 254 0.34 9.28 -3.01
C ALA A 254 -1.13 9.73 -3.02
N PRO A 255 -1.99 9.15 -3.87
CA PRO A 255 -3.36 9.61 -4.00
C PRO A 255 -4.17 9.46 -2.72
N SER A 256 -5.25 10.20 -2.64
CA SER A 256 -6.31 10.03 -1.67
C SER A 256 -7.31 8.97 -2.15
N ALA A 257 -8.33 8.72 -1.35
CA ALA A 257 -9.43 7.85 -1.70
C ALA A 257 -10.75 8.34 -1.08
N ALA A 258 -11.86 8.05 -1.77
CA ALA A 258 -13.19 8.00 -1.19
C ALA A 258 -13.56 6.53 -1.00
N ILE A 259 -14.00 6.19 0.19
CA ILE A 259 -14.33 4.81 0.57
C ILE A 259 -15.76 4.78 1.10
N LEU A 260 -16.55 3.87 0.56
CA LEU A 260 -17.89 3.57 1.05
C LEU A 260 -17.87 2.17 1.65
N TYR A 261 -18.05 2.08 2.96
CA TYR A 261 -18.24 0.83 3.67
C TYR A 261 -19.74 0.55 3.76
N LEU A 262 -20.15 -0.63 3.33
CA LEU A 262 -21.54 -1.07 3.40
C LEU A 262 -21.63 -2.46 4.03
N GLY A 263 -22.63 -2.63 4.91
CA GLY A 263 -23.23 -3.93 5.21
C GLY A 263 -24.58 -3.95 4.53
N ILE A 264 -24.80 -4.92 3.66
CA ILE A 264 -26.08 -5.06 2.93
C ILE A 264 -26.75 -6.40 3.21
N THR A 265 -28.07 -6.46 3.13
CA THR A 265 -28.83 -7.72 3.14
C THR A 265 -28.67 -8.43 1.79
N GLY A 266 -28.67 -9.77 1.82
CA GLY A 266 -28.56 -10.60 0.62
C GLY A 266 -27.15 -10.66 0.03
N ASP A 267 -27.01 -11.23 -1.15
CA ASP A 267 -25.75 -11.50 -1.82
C ASP A 267 -25.45 -10.45 -2.94
N ALA A 268 -24.18 -10.38 -3.34
CA ALA A 268 -23.67 -9.65 -4.49
C ALA A 268 -23.00 -10.62 -5.47
N PRO A 269 -23.78 -11.37 -6.28
CA PRO A 269 -23.28 -12.56 -7.01
C PRO A 269 -22.25 -12.24 -8.09
N LYS A 270 -22.26 -11.02 -8.64
CA LYS A 270 -21.28 -10.60 -9.65
C LYS A 270 -19.92 -10.25 -9.05
N LEU A 271 -19.81 -10.06 -7.73
CA LEU A 271 -18.56 -9.74 -7.06
C LEU A 271 -17.81 -10.99 -6.64
N GLU A 272 -16.49 -10.89 -6.65
CA GLU A 272 -15.55 -11.78 -5.96
C GLU A 272 -14.97 -11.09 -4.73
N HIS A 273 -14.10 -11.76 -3.97
CA HIS A 273 -13.44 -11.16 -2.80
C HIS A 273 -12.80 -9.82 -3.16
N HIS A 274 -12.07 -9.78 -4.26
CA HIS A 274 -11.55 -8.56 -4.86
C HIS A 274 -12.14 -8.38 -6.24
N THR A 275 -12.75 -7.23 -6.48
CA THR A 275 -13.31 -6.87 -7.78
C THR A 275 -12.82 -5.48 -8.17
N LEU A 276 -12.37 -5.36 -9.41
CA LEU A 276 -11.88 -4.11 -10.00
C LEU A 276 -12.79 -3.71 -11.18
N LEU A 277 -13.08 -2.43 -11.29
CA LEU A 277 -13.61 -1.82 -12.50
C LEU A 277 -12.51 -0.95 -13.09
N PHE A 278 -12.07 -1.27 -14.29
CA PHE A 278 -11.10 -0.46 -15.01
C PHE A 278 -11.82 0.66 -15.78
N PRO A 279 -11.27 1.88 -15.78
CA PRO A 279 -11.80 2.98 -16.55
C PRO A 279 -11.66 2.72 -18.05
N ASP A 280 -12.47 3.38 -18.85
CA ASP A 280 -12.37 3.32 -20.30
C ASP A 280 -11.11 4.05 -20.80
N ASP A 281 -10.95 5.29 -20.39
CA ASP A 281 -9.75 6.10 -20.67
C ASP A 281 -8.78 6.13 -19.48
N TRP A 282 -7.77 5.26 -19.55
CA TRP A 282 -6.73 5.14 -18.53
C TRP A 282 -5.87 6.39 -18.39
N ASP A 283 -5.54 7.03 -19.50
CA ASP A 283 -4.68 8.21 -19.48
C ASP A 283 -5.40 9.39 -18.85
N LEU A 284 -6.68 9.57 -19.17
CA LEU A 284 -7.51 10.58 -18.53
C LEU A 284 -7.67 10.30 -17.04
N SER A 285 -8.04 9.06 -16.68
CA SER A 285 -8.25 8.66 -15.30
C SER A 285 -7.01 8.90 -14.42
N PHE A 286 -5.83 8.51 -14.88
CA PHE A 286 -4.58 8.78 -14.18
C PHE A 286 -4.21 10.27 -14.15
N SER A 287 -4.47 11.01 -15.25
CA SER A 287 -4.23 12.45 -15.29
C SER A 287 -5.10 13.20 -14.28
N GLU A 288 -6.41 12.88 -14.24
CA GLU A 288 -7.33 13.46 -13.27
C GLU A 288 -6.96 13.09 -11.82
N LEU A 289 -6.52 11.84 -11.58
CA LEU A 289 -6.14 11.39 -10.26
C LEU A 289 -4.88 12.09 -9.71
N PHE A 290 -3.85 12.26 -10.54
CA PHE A 290 -2.55 12.75 -10.07
C PHE A 290 -2.33 14.24 -10.30
N HIS A 291 -3.11 14.86 -11.17
CA HIS A 291 -2.98 16.28 -11.54
C HIS A 291 -4.30 17.05 -11.46
N GLY A 292 -5.43 16.37 -11.23
CA GLY A 292 -6.74 16.98 -11.09
C GLY A 292 -6.99 17.60 -9.72
N HIS A 293 -8.06 18.42 -9.66
CA HIS A 293 -8.54 19.09 -8.46
C HIS A 293 -10.04 18.84 -8.21
N SER A 294 -10.60 17.80 -8.83
CA SER A 294 -11.98 17.35 -8.71
C SER A 294 -12.04 15.83 -8.70
N LEU A 295 -13.20 15.26 -8.41
CA LEU A 295 -13.40 13.82 -8.55
C LEU A 295 -13.17 13.39 -10.01
N PRO A 296 -12.48 12.24 -10.26
CA PRO A 296 -12.27 11.75 -11.60
C PRO A 296 -13.58 11.51 -12.36
N THR A 297 -13.63 11.83 -13.66
CA THR A 297 -14.83 11.65 -14.49
C THR A 297 -15.10 10.19 -14.82
N ASP A 298 -14.03 9.40 -15.03
CA ASP A 298 -14.07 7.96 -15.26
C ASP A 298 -13.08 7.27 -14.32
N PRO A 299 -13.44 7.05 -13.02
CA PRO A 299 -12.54 6.48 -12.03
C PRO A 299 -12.40 4.96 -12.17
N SER A 300 -11.23 4.44 -11.85
CA SER A 300 -11.13 3.04 -11.45
C SER A 300 -11.87 2.84 -10.12
N ILE A 301 -12.54 1.68 -9.96
CA ILE A 301 -13.19 1.31 -8.70
C ILE A 301 -12.61 -0.01 -8.22
N TYR A 302 -12.35 -0.08 -6.94
CA TYR A 302 -11.98 -1.31 -6.27
C TYR A 302 -13.02 -1.67 -5.22
N ILE A 303 -13.46 -2.93 -5.22
CA ILE A 303 -14.38 -3.49 -4.22
C ILE A 303 -13.71 -4.67 -3.54
N SER A 304 -13.69 -4.66 -2.20
CA SER A 304 -13.41 -5.84 -1.40
C SER A 304 -14.70 -6.34 -0.77
N CYS A 305 -14.97 -7.63 -0.95
CA CYS A 305 -16.13 -8.33 -0.42
C CYS A 305 -15.66 -9.57 0.37
N PRO A 306 -15.09 -9.38 1.59
CA PRO A 306 -14.50 -10.48 2.35
C PRO A 306 -15.47 -11.60 2.68
N SER A 307 -16.76 -11.31 2.86
CA SER A 307 -17.81 -12.32 3.11
C SER A 307 -17.95 -13.38 2.01
N LYS A 308 -17.40 -13.15 0.81
CA LYS A 308 -17.29 -14.18 -0.25
C LYS A 308 -16.35 -15.34 0.11
N SER A 309 -15.35 -15.09 0.95
CA SER A 309 -14.33 -16.08 1.30
C SER A 309 -14.31 -16.43 2.78
N ASP A 310 -14.94 -15.62 3.62
CA ASP A 310 -14.93 -15.75 5.08
C ASP A 310 -16.30 -15.42 5.64
N ALA A 311 -17.01 -16.47 6.09
CA ALA A 311 -18.34 -16.33 6.66
C ALA A 311 -18.33 -15.63 8.04
N SER A 312 -17.17 -15.54 8.70
CA SER A 312 -17.07 -14.93 10.05
C SER A 312 -17.16 -13.42 10.05
N VAL A 313 -17.02 -12.76 8.89
CA VAL A 313 -16.90 -11.28 8.80
C VAL A 313 -18.21 -10.57 8.41
N ALA A 314 -19.29 -11.31 8.26
CA ALA A 314 -20.63 -10.77 8.08
C ALA A 314 -21.67 -11.71 8.72
N PRO A 315 -22.82 -11.21 9.22
CA PRO A 315 -23.93 -12.07 9.66
C PRO A 315 -24.50 -12.90 8.51
N ASP A 316 -25.12 -14.04 8.82
CA ASP A 316 -25.80 -14.87 7.84
C ASP A 316 -26.79 -14.04 7.00
N GLY A 317 -26.79 -14.30 5.69
CA GLY A 317 -27.65 -13.56 4.74
C GLY A 317 -27.24 -12.10 4.50
N HIS A 318 -26.08 -11.69 4.95
CA HIS A 318 -25.54 -10.33 4.74
C HIS A 318 -24.20 -10.38 3.99
N THR A 319 -23.90 -9.27 3.34
CA THR A 319 -22.65 -9.06 2.61
C THR A 319 -21.97 -7.78 3.08
N ASN A 320 -20.67 -7.82 3.35
CA ASN A 320 -19.88 -6.65 3.65
C ASN A 320 -19.11 -6.18 2.42
N LEU A 321 -19.14 -4.89 2.16
CA LEU A 321 -18.51 -4.26 1.02
C LEU A 321 -17.60 -3.11 1.46
N PHE A 322 -16.40 -3.08 0.95
CA PHE A 322 -15.47 -1.96 0.98
C PHE A 322 -15.29 -1.48 -0.45
N ILE A 323 -15.86 -0.33 -0.77
CA ILE A 323 -15.81 0.25 -2.12
C ILE A 323 -14.88 1.45 -2.10
N LEU A 324 -13.82 1.41 -2.90
CA LEU A 324 -12.80 2.45 -2.97
C LEU A 324 -12.75 3.06 -4.35
N MET A 325 -12.83 4.38 -4.39
CA MET A 325 -12.55 5.22 -5.55
C MET A 325 -11.31 6.06 -5.27
N PRO A 326 -10.20 5.91 -6.02
CA PRO A 326 -9.05 6.79 -5.89
C PRO A 326 -9.43 8.24 -6.22
N CYS A 327 -8.91 9.17 -5.45
CA CYS A 327 -9.19 10.60 -5.59
C CYS A 327 -7.90 11.42 -5.53
N PRO A 328 -7.85 12.61 -6.14
CA PRO A 328 -6.77 13.56 -5.92
C PRO A 328 -6.64 13.91 -4.44
N THR A 329 -5.42 14.21 -4.02
CA THR A 329 -5.15 14.76 -2.68
C THR A 329 -5.51 16.22 -2.60
N GLY A 330 -5.81 16.70 -1.38
CA GLY A 330 -6.08 18.12 -1.13
C GLY A 330 -7.45 18.60 -1.58
N LEU A 331 -8.38 17.68 -1.91
CA LEU A 331 -9.77 18.05 -2.19
C LEU A 331 -10.43 18.62 -0.94
N GLU A 332 -11.19 19.69 -1.10
CA GLU A 332 -12.06 20.22 -0.06
C GLU A 332 -13.36 19.39 0.01
N TRP A 333 -13.42 18.49 0.99
CA TRP A 333 -14.54 17.58 1.18
C TRP A 333 -15.73 18.24 1.87
N THR A 334 -16.48 19.04 1.11
CA THR A 334 -17.76 19.59 1.55
C THR A 334 -18.81 18.48 1.73
N THR A 335 -19.89 18.78 2.45
CA THR A 335 -21.02 17.84 2.60
C THR A 335 -21.59 17.45 1.24
N ASP A 336 -21.76 18.40 0.33
CA ASP A 336 -22.29 18.15 -1.01
C ASP A 336 -21.37 17.25 -1.82
N LEU A 337 -20.03 17.46 -1.76
CA LEU A 337 -19.08 16.61 -2.48
C LEU A 337 -19.10 15.17 -1.95
N LYS A 338 -19.22 14.98 -0.62
CA LYS A 338 -19.36 13.66 0.00
C LYS A 338 -20.63 12.95 -0.47
N HIS A 339 -21.76 13.67 -0.55
CA HIS A 339 -23.03 13.13 -1.05
C HIS A 339 -22.93 12.75 -2.53
N GLN A 340 -22.42 13.64 -3.39
CA GLN A 340 -22.21 13.37 -4.82
C GLN A 340 -21.32 12.13 -5.04
N CYS A 341 -20.23 12.03 -4.29
CA CYS A 341 -19.33 10.88 -4.37
C CYS A 341 -20.02 9.59 -3.93
N SER A 342 -20.73 9.61 -2.80
CA SER A 342 -21.47 8.45 -2.30
C SER A 342 -22.55 8.02 -3.30
N ASP A 343 -23.35 8.96 -3.83
CA ASP A 343 -24.39 8.68 -4.82
C ASP A 343 -23.84 8.05 -6.08
N ARG A 344 -22.68 8.53 -6.54
CA ARG A 344 -21.98 7.96 -7.69
C ARG A 344 -21.53 6.53 -7.43
N LEU A 345 -20.97 6.24 -6.25
CA LEU A 345 -20.58 4.88 -5.88
C LEU A 345 -21.76 3.93 -5.84
N PHE A 346 -22.90 4.35 -5.30
CA PHE A 346 -24.15 3.57 -5.35
C PHE A 346 -24.60 3.30 -6.77
N SER A 347 -24.58 4.32 -7.64
CA SER A 347 -24.95 4.16 -9.06
C SER A 347 -24.02 3.17 -9.78
N ILE A 348 -22.73 3.18 -9.49
CA ILE A 348 -21.76 2.22 -10.04
C ILE A 348 -22.07 0.80 -9.54
N LEU A 349 -22.42 0.61 -8.27
CA LEU A 349 -22.80 -0.69 -7.72
C LEU A 349 -24.00 -1.28 -8.44
N GLU A 350 -25.01 -0.46 -8.76
CA GLU A 350 -26.20 -0.88 -9.49
C GLU A 350 -25.90 -1.13 -10.97
N ALA A 351 -25.29 -0.16 -11.65
CA ALA A 351 -25.10 -0.20 -13.11
C ALA A 351 -24.03 -1.22 -13.54
N SER A 352 -22.85 -1.21 -12.90
CA SER A 352 -21.72 -2.04 -13.32
C SER A 352 -21.73 -3.42 -12.71
N PHE A 353 -22.20 -3.54 -11.46
CA PHE A 353 -22.16 -4.81 -10.72
C PHE A 353 -23.53 -5.44 -10.51
N GLY A 354 -24.61 -4.79 -10.98
CA GLY A 354 -25.98 -5.34 -10.95
C GLY A 354 -26.49 -5.63 -9.54
N ILE A 355 -26.06 -4.84 -8.55
CA ILE A 355 -26.58 -4.94 -7.18
C ILE A 355 -27.85 -4.11 -7.11
N GLU A 356 -28.95 -4.67 -7.58
CA GLU A 356 -30.24 -3.98 -7.67
C GLU A 356 -30.72 -3.48 -6.31
N ASN A 357 -31.30 -2.27 -6.30
CA ASN A 357 -31.87 -1.63 -5.11
C ASN A 357 -30.90 -1.64 -3.92
N VAL A 358 -29.61 -1.44 -4.20
CA VAL A 358 -28.57 -1.56 -3.16
C VAL A 358 -28.84 -0.65 -1.96
N ARG A 359 -29.43 0.54 -2.17
CA ARG A 359 -29.75 1.49 -1.08
C ARG A 359 -30.77 0.93 -0.10
N ASP A 360 -31.78 0.21 -0.57
CA ASP A 360 -32.82 -0.39 0.27
C ASP A 360 -32.29 -1.60 1.06
N ARG A 361 -31.17 -2.15 0.62
CA ARG A 361 -30.49 -3.30 1.24
C ARG A 361 -29.46 -2.89 2.29
N VAL A 362 -29.14 -1.60 2.43
CA VAL A 362 -28.12 -1.09 3.36
C VAL A 362 -28.59 -1.22 4.80
N VAL A 363 -27.82 -1.94 5.61
CA VAL A 363 -27.99 -2.06 7.07
C VAL A 363 -26.95 -1.19 7.80
N VAL A 364 -25.74 -1.11 7.29
CA VAL A 364 -24.64 -0.29 7.83
C VAL A 364 -23.99 0.47 6.70
N GLN A 365 -23.76 1.77 6.92
CA GLN A 365 -23.04 2.62 5.98
C GLN A 365 -22.04 3.52 6.71
N ARG A 366 -20.83 3.61 6.17
CA ARG A 366 -19.84 4.62 6.56
C ARG A 366 -19.16 5.13 5.31
N PHE A 367 -19.10 6.46 5.16
CA PHE A 367 -18.28 7.12 4.15
C PHE A 367 -17.00 7.63 4.79
N PHE A 368 -15.87 7.47 4.09
CA PHE A 368 -14.55 7.88 4.56
C PHE A 368 -13.76 8.48 3.39
N CYS A 369 -13.12 9.61 3.58
CA CYS A 369 -12.49 10.35 2.48
C CYS A 369 -11.19 11.04 2.93
N GLY A 370 -10.60 11.85 2.04
CA GLY A 370 -9.36 12.58 2.31
C GLY A 370 -9.39 13.43 3.56
N ALA A 371 -10.54 14.03 3.91
CA ALA A 371 -10.70 14.77 5.17
C ALA A 371 -10.53 13.86 6.38
N ASP A 372 -11.12 12.66 6.33
CA ASP A 372 -11.03 11.70 7.43
C ASP A 372 -9.61 11.12 7.54
N PHE A 373 -8.91 10.88 6.41
CA PHE A 373 -7.49 10.51 6.44
C PHE A 373 -6.63 11.59 7.11
N SER A 374 -6.90 12.88 6.84
CA SER A 374 -6.20 13.98 7.51
C SER A 374 -6.51 14.05 8.99
N ASN A 375 -7.76 13.83 9.39
CA ASN A 375 -8.20 13.96 10.78
C ASN A 375 -7.78 12.76 11.63
N ASP A 376 -8.06 11.52 11.14
CA ASP A 376 -7.89 10.30 11.93
C ASP A 376 -6.43 9.80 11.90
N TYR A 377 -5.69 10.06 10.81
CA TYR A 377 -4.31 9.57 10.62
C TYR A 377 -3.28 10.68 10.45
N CYS A 378 -3.68 11.93 10.57
CA CYS A 378 -2.81 13.10 10.32
C CYS A 378 -2.14 13.04 8.94
N ALA A 379 -2.77 12.38 7.96
CA ALA A 379 -2.19 12.10 6.66
C ALA A 379 -1.99 13.39 5.85
N TRP A 380 -0.78 13.60 5.36
CA TRP A 380 -0.42 14.77 4.57
C TRP A 380 -1.31 14.91 3.32
N LEU A 381 -2.05 16.03 3.24
CA LEU A 381 -3.03 16.33 2.18
C LEU A 381 -4.12 15.24 2.02
N GLY A 382 -4.41 14.48 3.07
CA GLY A 382 -5.41 13.43 3.06
C GLY A 382 -5.08 12.24 2.17
N ASN A 383 -3.78 11.95 1.94
CA ASN A 383 -3.41 10.77 1.17
C ASN A 383 -3.81 9.47 1.87
N ALA A 384 -4.24 8.47 1.09
CA ALA A 384 -4.75 7.21 1.62
C ALA A 384 -3.68 6.13 1.82
N LEU A 385 -2.49 6.31 1.25
CA LEU A 385 -1.44 5.28 1.22
C LEU A 385 -0.29 5.55 2.21
N GLY A 386 -0.33 6.66 2.93
CA GLY A 386 0.59 6.99 4.02
C GLY A 386 1.97 7.46 3.59
N GLY A 387 2.16 7.91 2.36
CA GLY A 387 3.48 8.35 1.92
C GLY A 387 3.52 9.14 0.62
N GLN A 388 4.73 9.39 0.15
CA GLN A 388 4.98 10.04 -1.14
C GLN A 388 4.83 9.03 -2.28
N ALA A 389 4.37 9.48 -3.44
CA ALA A 389 4.31 8.71 -4.68
C ALA A 389 5.69 8.12 -5.06
N HIS A 390 5.71 6.92 -5.63
CA HIS A 390 6.94 6.23 -6.04
C HIS A 390 7.40 6.67 -7.44
N THR A 391 7.67 7.97 -7.60
CA THR A 391 8.36 8.47 -8.80
C THR A 391 9.85 8.19 -8.70
N LEU A 392 10.58 8.29 -9.82
CA LEU A 392 12.03 8.12 -9.83
C LEU A 392 12.73 9.07 -8.84
N THR A 393 12.24 10.30 -8.72
CA THR A 393 12.79 11.36 -7.84
C THR A 393 12.29 11.31 -6.41
N GLN A 394 11.40 10.37 -6.07
CA GLN A 394 10.82 10.20 -4.73
C GLN A 394 10.93 8.75 -4.24
N SER A 395 11.83 7.97 -4.82
CA SER A 395 12.10 6.59 -4.42
C SER A 395 13.47 6.44 -3.80
N SER A 396 13.67 5.37 -3.03
CA SER A 396 14.96 5.02 -2.43
C SER A 396 15.52 6.16 -1.54
N PHE A 397 16.82 6.48 -1.61
CA PHE A 397 17.50 7.52 -0.80
C PHE A 397 16.93 8.95 -0.97
N MET A 398 16.05 9.17 -1.94
CA MET A 398 15.35 10.45 -2.14
C MET A 398 14.06 10.56 -1.32
N ARG A 399 13.63 9.49 -0.64
CA ARG A 399 12.53 9.52 0.34
C ARG A 399 12.98 10.19 1.63
N PRO A 400 12.04 10.58 2.52
CA PRO A 400 12.39 11.03 3.87
C PRO A 400 13.32 10.01 4.56
N PRO A 401 14.37 10.46 5.23
CA PRO A 401 15.32 9.56 5.89
C PRO A 401 14.65 8.82 7.05
N ALA A 402 15.09 7.58 7.31
CA ALA A 402 14.62 6.78 8.44
C ALA A 402 15.10 7.29 9.82
N GLN A 403 15.93 8.33 9.87
CA GLN A 403 16.40 9.00 11.08
C GLN A 403 16.36 10.50 10.88
N SER A 404 15.89 11.24 11.88
CA SER A 404 15.92 12.70 11.84
C SER A 404 17.35 13.22 11.69
N ARG A 405 17.55 14.19 10.81
CA ARG A 405 18.86 14.84 10.61
C ARG A 405 19.24 15.77 11.74
N LYS A 406 18.27 16.25 12.52
CA LYS A 406 18.48 17.19 13.61
C LYS A 406 18.35 16.56 15.00
N VAL A 407 17.51 15.55 15.18
CA VAL A 407 17.27 14.86 16.46
C VAL A 407 17.85 13.46 16.39
N LYS A 408 18.93 13.21 17.15
CA LYS A 408 19.78 12.01 16.99
C LYS A 408 19.09 10.68 17.32
N ASN A 409 18.16 10.69 18.27
CA ASN A 409 17.44 9.48 18.76
C ASN A 409 15.98 9.43 18.27
N LEU A 410 15.63 10.22 17.26
CA LEU A 410 14.33 10.16 16.59
C LEU A 410 14.46 9.43 15.26
N TYR A 411 13.68 8.39 15.11
CA TYR A 411 13.63 7.53 13.93
C TYR A 411 12.22 7.48 13.34
N PHE A 412 12.14 7.17 12.04
CA PHE A 412 10.88 7.05 11.29
C PHE A 412 10.79 5.65 10.69
N VAL A 413 9.61 5.04 10.77
CA VAL A 413 9.26 3.76 10.14
C VAL A 413 7.94 3.88 9.38
N GLY A 414 7.63 2.88 8.57
CA GLY A 414 6.37 2.81 7.84
C GLY A 414 6.42 3.40 6.44
N ALA A 415 5.25 3.69 5.86
CA ALA A 415 5.07 4.06 4.46
C ALA A 415 5.72 5.41 4.08
N GLY A 416 5.90 6.32 5.05
CA GLY A 416 6.46 7.65 4.82
C GLY A 416 7.96 7.68 4.51
N THR A 417 8.72 6.65 4.92
CA THR A 417 10.16 6.51 4.71
C THR A 417 10.49 5.34 3.78
N ASN A 418 11.75 4.88 3.77
CA ASN A 418 12.15 3.69 3.03
C ASN A 418 11.64 2.40 3.69
N PRO A 419 11.27 1.37 2.89
CA PRO A 419 11.28 1.34 1.42
C PRO A 419 10.07 2.01 0.76
N GLY A 420 8.99 2.30 1.49
CA GLY A 420 7.86 3.05 0.99
C GLY A 420 6.50 2.45 1.32
N ILE A 421 5.53 2.64 0.42
CA ILE A 421 4.12 2.29 0.59
C ILE A 421 3.92 0.77 0.54
N GLY A 422 3.01 0.26 1.40
CA GLY A 422 2.56 -1.12 1.46
C GLY A 422 2.86 -1.80 2.80
N MET A 423 1.97 -2.67 3.26
CA MET A 423 2.15 -3.39 4.53
C MET A 423 3.49 -4.15 4.59
N PRO A 424 3.90 -4.94 3.57
CA PRO A 424 5.19 -5.60 3.58
C PRO A 424 6.36 -4.62 3.68
N MET A 425 6.23 -3.46 3.03
CA MET A 425 7.25 -2.41 3.08
C MET A 425 7.37 -1.79 4.47
N CYS A 426 6.27 -1.67 5.21
CA CYS A 426 6.28 -1.21 6.60
C CYS A 426 7.04 -2.20 7.51
N LEU A 427 6.86 -3.51 7.31
CA LEU A 427 7.63 -4.54 8.04
C LEU A 427 9.13 -4.45 7.74
N LEU A 428 9.49 -4.30 6.47
CA LEU A 428 10.88 -4.10 6.06
C LEU A 428 11.46 -2.79 6.60
N SER A 429 10.66 -1.74 6.70
CA SER A 429 11.07 -0.48 7.32
C SER A 429 11.44 -0.66 8.80
N ALA A 430 10.65 -1.45 9.54
CA ALA A 430 10.96 -1.81 10.93
C ALA A 430 12.26 -2.62 11.03
N GLU A 431 12.46 -3.61 10.15
CA GLU A 431 13.72 -4.36 10.09
C GLU A 431 14.93 -3.45 9.79
N MET A 432 14.76 -2.50 8.87
CA MET A 432 15.81 -1.53 8.56
C MET A 432 16.16 -0.65 9.77
N LEU A 433 15.16 -0.29 10.60
CA LEU A 433 15.41 0.41 11.85
C LEU A 433 16.22 -0.45 12.82
N VAL A 434 15.88 -1.72 13.01
CA VAL A 434 16.65 -2.67 13.83
C VAL A 434 18.10 -2.73 13.35
N LYS A 435 18.34 -2.90 12.06
CA LYS A 435 19.71 -2.87 11.50
C LYS A 435 20.46 -1.59 11.83
N ARG A 436 19.77 -0.44 11.80
CA ARG A 436 20.37 0.87 12.10
C ARG A 436 20.72 1.00 13.58
N LEU A 437 19.80 0.66 14.48
CA LEU A 437 19.99 0.76 15.93
C LEU A 437 21.15 -0.14 16.40
N PHE A 438 21.20 -1.37 15.92
CA PHE A 438 22.20 -2.36 16.33
C PHE A 438 23.46 -2.36 15.45
N ARG A 439 23.54 -1.50 14.44
CA ARG A 439 24.66 -1.42 13.48
C ARG A 439 25.01 -2.77 12.86
N THR A 440 23.99 -3.55 12.52
CA THR A 440 24.13 -4.92 12.05
C THR A 440 23.47 -5.12 10.68
N GLY A 441 23.76 -6.25 10.06
CA GLY A 441 23.13 -6.67 8.82
C GLY A 441 23.73 -6.03 7.56
N GLY A 442 23.44 -6.69 6.44
CA GLY A 442 23.82 -6.28 5.11
C GLY A 442 22.67 -5.64 4.33
N PRO A 443 22.74 -5.62 2.99
CA PRO A 443 21.72 -5.05 2.12
C PRO A 443 20.42 -5.87 2.05
N GLY A 444 20.47 -7.19 2.31
CA GLY A 444 19.31 -8.09 2.27
C GLY A 444 18.67 -8.26 3.65
N LEU A 445 17.71 -9.16 3.75
CA LEU A 445 16.97 -9.46 4.97
C LEU A 445 17.89 -9.96 6.11
N LEU A 446 17.53 -9.67 7.36
CA LEU A 446 18.18 -10.23 8.54
C LEU A 446 17.93 -11.74 8.60
N LYS A 447 18.93 -12.48 9.07
CA LYS A 447 18.77 -13.92 9.32
C LYS A 447 18.24 -14.20 10.73
N GLN A 448 18.47 -13.29 11.65
CA GLN A 448 18.01 -13.34 13.05
C GLN A 448 18.05 -11.94 13.65
N LEU A 449 17.26 -11.69 14.68
CA LEU A 449 17.35 -10.46 15.44
C LEU A 449 18.70 -10.37 16.16
N PRO A 450 19.30 -9.17 16.26
CA PRO A 450 20.48 -8.96 17.09
C PRO A 450 20.12 -9.21 18.56
N ARG A 451 21.06 -9.75 19.33
CA ARG A 451 20.90 -9.89 20.78
C ARG A 451 21.10 -8.52 21.44
N LEU A 452 20.23 -8.23 22.42
CA LEU A 452 20.34 -7.06 23.30
C LEU A 452 21.59 -7.17 24.20
#